data_ca5e27be1638f7e7c249dba8ef168f09
#
_entry.id   ca5e27be1638f7e7c249dba8ef168f09
#
_cell.length_a   1.000
_cell.length_b   1.000
_cell.length_c   1.000
_cell.angle_alpha   90.00
_cell.angle_beta   90.00
_cell.angle_gamma   90.00
#
_symmetry.space_group_name_H-M   'P 1'
#
loop_
_entity.id
_entity.type
_entity.pdbx_description
1 polymer ?
#
loop_
_entity_poly.entity_id
_entity_poly.type
_entity_poly.pdbx_seq_one_letter_code
_entity_poly.pdbx_strand_id
1 'polypeptide(L)'
;MTTTKQKKNSKIRHLEYYDLQNTLDTLYADSGRGKIFNNLMPLIESEENIRLAYRNIKRNSGSNTSGIDRLTIKDIEKIPEAKFVEIVRKKLQWYKPKAVRRVEIPKPNGKLRPLGIPAIWDRIVQQCILQILEPICEAKFSDRSNGFRPNRSAEHAIAQAYAFMQKSHMHFVVDIDIKGFFDNVNHSKLIKQMWNIGIQDKKLLCVIKEMLKAPIVLPNGDTIYPQKGTPQGGILSPLLSNIVLNELDWWIISQWEKQPAHNVRDHITKTGAIHRGRAYDAFRKSGLKEMHMVRYLSLIHISEP
;
A
#
# COMPACT_ATOMS: atom_id res chain seq x y z
N MET A 1 23.72 -41.83 20.11
CA MET A 1 24.02 -41.30 18.78
C MET A 1 23.08 -40.12 18.51
N THR A 2 23.56 -38.91 18.71
CA THR A 2 22.82 -37.65 18.57
C THR A 2 22.97 -37.18 17.14
N THR A 3 21.89 -37.30 16.34
CA THR A 3 21.85 -36.82 14.97
C THR A 3 21.84 -35.30 14.96
N THR A 4 22.94 -34.71 14.56
CA THR A 4 23.09 -33.26 14.33
C THR A 4 22.17 -32.86 13.18
N LYS A 5 21.03 -32.20 13.47
CA LYS A 5 20.19 -31.56 12.45
C LYS A 5 21.03 -30.48 11.75
N GLN A 6 21.40 -30.71 10.50
CA GLN A 6 21.97 -29.68 9.64
C GLN A 6 21.01 -28.47 9.61
N LYS A 7 21.47 -27.30 10.09
CA LYS A 7 20.77 -26.04 9.93
C LYS A 7 20.61 -25.81 8.42
N LYS A 8 19.37 -25.82 7.92
CA LYS A 8 19.07 -25.35 6.57
C LYS A 8 19.62 -23.94 6.44
N ASN A 9 20.54 -23.72 5.50
CA ASN A 9 21.03 -22.39 5.16
C ASN A 9 19.81 -21.49 4.89
N SER A 10 19.62 -20.49 5.75
CA SER A 10 18.57 -19.49 5.56
C SER A 10 18.86 -18.76 4.26
N LYS A 11 17.95 -18.82 3.29
CA LYS A 11 18.07 -18.04 2.05
C LYS A 11 18.11 -16.57 2.46
N ILE A 12 19.19 -15.87 2.09
CA ILE A 12 19.33 -14.42 2.31
C ILE A 12 18.10 -13.74 1.70
N ARG A 13 17.44 -12.88 2.48
CA ARG A 13 16.31 -12.09 2.02
C ARG A 13 16.80 -11.11 0.93
N HIS A 14 15.97 -10.82 -0.06
CA HIS A 14 16.39 -9.94 -1.16
C HIS A 14 16.81 -8.54 -0.69
N LEU A 15 16.17 -8.01 0.36
CA LEU A 15 16.51 -6.72 0.95
C LEU A 15 17.91 -6.72 1.58
N GLU A 16 18.29 -7.82 2.26
CA GLU A 16 19.63 -8.02 2.83
C GLU A 16 20.70 -8.13 1.74
N TYR A 17 20.36 -8.82 0.63
CA TYR A 17 21.28 -8.95 -0.50
C TYR A 17 21.63 -7.61 -1.16
N TYR A 18 20.71 -6.66 -1.19
CA TYR A 18 20.92 -5.32 -1.75
C TYR A 18 21.23 -4.26 -0.68
N ASP A 19 21.52 -4.66 0.55
CA ASP A 19 21.84 -3.77 1.69
C ASP A 19 20.78 -2.67 1.98
N LEU A 20 19.51 -2.97 1.69
CA LEU A 20 18.40 -2.04 1.88
C LEU A 20 17.64 -2.26 3.19
N GLN A 21 17.85 -3.38 3.89
CA GLN A 21 17.07 -3.72 5.08
C GLN A 21 17.14 -2.61 6.14
N ASN A 22 18.35 -2.19 6.52
CA ASN A 22 18.55 -1.16 7.54
C ASN A 22 17.92 0.19 7.13
N THR A 23 18.00 0.54 5.85
CA THR A 23 17.39 1.76 5.31
C THR A 23 15.88 1.72 5.44
N LEU A 24 15.24 0.61 5.06
CA LEU A 24 13.79 0.46 5.11
C LEU A 24 13.28 0.37 6.56
N ASP A 25 13.98 -0.32 7.45
CA ASP A 25 13.67 -0.38 8.88
C ASP A 25 13.78 1.00 9.54
N THR A 26 14.78 1.80 9.14
CA THR A 26 14.94 3.18 9.60
C THR A 26 13.78 4.06 9.11
N LEU A 27 13.38 3.95 7.85
CA LEU A 27 12.23 4.69 7.31
C LEU A 27 10.93 4.36 8.07
N TYR A 28 10.71 3.08 8.36
CA TYR A 28 9.57 2.63 9.16
C TYR A 28 9.58 3.23 10.57
N ALA A 29 10.71 3.10 11.28
CA ALA A 29 10.85 3.60 12.65
C ALA A 29 10.72 5.13 12.72
N ASP A 30 11.36 5.86 11.82
CA ASP A 30 11.30 7.32 11.72
C ASP A 30 9.87 7.79 11.42
N SER A 31 9.18 7.12 10.50
CA SER A 31 7.77 7.41 10.21
C SER A 31 6.90 7.20 11.44
N GLY A 32 7.08 6.09 12.17
CA GLY A 32 6.37 5.82 13.43
C GLY A 32 6.53 6.94 14.46
N ARG A 33 7.70 7.58 14.50
CA ARG A 33 8.00 8.73 15.37
C ARG A 33 7.46 10.07 14.85
N GLY A 34 6.84 10.10 13.68
CA GLY A 34 6.28 11.33 13.09
C GLY A 34 7.26 12.16 12.27
N LYS A 35 8.41 11.62 11.89
CA LYS A 35 9.39 12.32 11.04
C LYS A 35 8.78 12.68 9.67
N ILE A 36 9.14 13.84 9.17
CA ILE A 36 8.80 14.35 7.84
C ILE A 36 9.93 14.00 6.86
N PHE A 37 9.56 13.55 5.68
CA PHE A 37 10.45 13.10 4.61
C PHE A 37 10.38 14.06 3.41
N ASN A 38 11.38 14.94 3.28
CA ASN A 38 11.43 15.98 2.22
C ASN A 38 12.44 15.64 1.13
N ASN A 39 13.26 14.59 1.29
CA ASN A 39 14.33 14.22 0.38
C ASN A 39 14.42 12.70 0.23
N LEU A 40 13.42 12.11 -0.42
CA LEU A 40 13.32 10.67 -0.67
C LEU A 40 13.91 10.28 -2.04
N MET A 41 14.01 11.24 -2.97
CA MET A 41 14.49 10.95 -4.33
C MET A 41 15.86 10.29 -4.35
N PRO A 42 16.88 10.69 -3.54
CA PRO A 42 18.18 10.02 -3.53
C PRO A 42 18.09 8.53 -3.18
N LEU A 43 17.22 8.14 -2.25
CA LEU A 43 16.97 6.73 -1.90
C LEU A 43 16.27 5.98 -3.03
N ILE A 44 15.30 6.62 -3.68
CA ILE A 44 14.56 6.05 -4.82
C ILE A 44 15.49 5.85 -6.02
N GLU A 45 16.43 6.78 -6.25
CA GLU A 45 17.41 6.75 -7.35
C GLU A 45 18.67 5.93 -7.01
N SER A 46 18.78 5.37 -5.79
CA SER A 46 19.94 4.56 -5.41
C SER A 46 20.04 3.30 -6.28
N GLU A 47 21.27 2.87 -6.53
CA GLU A 47 21.53 1.72 -7.40
C GLU A 47 20.94 0.43 -6.82
N GLU A 48 21.07 0.25 -5.52
CA GLU A 48 20.56 -0.88 -4.75
C GLU A 48 19.04 -0.99 -4.90
N ASN A 49 18.35 0.15 -4.75
CA ASN A 49 16.89 0.21 -4.90
C ASN A 49 16.44 -0.07 -6.34
N ILE A 50 17.14 0.46 -7.34
CA ILE A 50 16.85 0.20 -8.75
C ILE A 50 17.07 -1.26 -9.10
N ARG A 51 18.16 -1.88 -8.64
CA ARG A 51 18.45 -3.32 -8.84
C ARG A 51 17.38 -4.20 -8.20
N LEU A 52 16.98 -3.89 -6.98
CA LEU A 52 15.90 -4.61 -6.30
C LEU A 52 14.57 -4.45 -7.05
N ALA A 53 14.25 -3.24 -7.53
CA ALA A 53 13.04 -3.01 -8.31
C ALA A 53 13.00 -3.83 -9.60
N TYR A 54 14.11 -3.89 -10.33
CA TYR A 54 14.24 -4.76 -11.50
C TYR A 54 13.97 -6.23 -11.16
N ARG A 55 14.58 -6.73 -10.08
CA ARG A 55 14.41 -8.12 -9.65
C ARG A 55 12.96 -8.43 -9.28
N ASN A 56 12.29 -7.52 -8.57
CA ASN A 56 10.88 -7.67 -8.20
C ASN A 56 9.97 -7.70 -9.43
N ILE A 57 10.19 -6.79 -10.38
CA ILE A 57 9.43 -6.78 -11.64
C ILE A 57 9.69 -8.04 -12.47
N LYS A 58 10.95 -8.48 -12.57
CA LYS A 58 11.31 -9.70 -13.31
C LYS A 58 10.59 -10.95 -12.79
N ARG A 59 10.39 -11.06 -11.47
CA ARG A 59 9.70 -12.20 -10.83
C ARG A 59 8.18 -12.11 -10.90
N ASN A 60 7.62 -10.96 -11.26
CA ASN A 60 6.18 -10.78 -11.38
C ASN A 60 5.64 -11.57 -12.58
N SER A 61 4.53 -12.30 -12.40
CA SER A 61 3.85 -13.06 -13.46
C SER A 61 3.51 -12.21 -14.69
N GLY A 62 3.23 -10.91 -14.48
CA GLY A 62 2.97 -9.94 -15.56
C GLY A 62 4.21 -9.39 -16.25
N SER A 63 5.44 -9.82 -15.91
CA SER A 63 6.69 -9.27 -16.46
C SER A 63 6.83 -9.39 -17.99
N ASN A 64 6.25 -10.45 -18.56
CA ASN A 64 6.21 -10.70 -20.00
C ASN A 64 5.00 -10.05 -20.72
N THR A 65 4.10 -9.40 -19.98
CA THR A 65 2.96 -8.68 -20.58
C THR A 65 3.41 -7.28 -20.97
N SER A 66 3.42 -6.97 -22.26
CA SER A 66 3.86 -5.66 -22.76
C SER A 66 2.82 -4.56 -22.52
N GLY A 67 3.31 -3.35 -22.27
CA GLY A 67 2.52 -2.11 -22.30
C GLY A 67 2.21 -1.66 -23.73
N ILE A 68 1.98 -0.35 -23.91
CA ILE A 68 1.70 0.27 -25.22
C ILE A 68 2.92 0.21 -26.15
N ASP A 69 4.13 0.21 -25.59
CA ASP A 69 5.40 0.21 -26.32
C ASP A 69 5.88 -1.18 -26.75
N ARG A 70 5.08 -2.21 -26.48
CA ARG A 70 5.38 -3.62 -26.78
C ARG A 70 6.64 -4.17 -26.13
N LEU A 71 7.29 -3.41 -25.23
CA LEU A 71 8.47 -3.88 -24.50
C LEU A 71 8.07 -4.73 -23.30
N THR A 72 8.91 -5.70 -22.98
CA THR A 72 8.78 -6.64 -21.85
C THR A 72 10.05 -6.64 -21.02
N ILE A 73 10.07 -7.40 -19.93
CA ILE A 73 11.27 -7.54 -19.11
C ILE A 73 12.44 -8.16 -19.89
N LYS A 74 12.17 -9.03 -20.88
CA LYS A 74 13.20 -9.65 -21.73
C LYS A 74 13.97 -8.64 -22.57
N ASP A 75 13.36 -7.52 -22.93
CA ASP A 75 14.01 -6.44 -23.66
C ASP A 75 14.92 -5.63 -22.74
N ILE A 76 14.53 -5.48 -21.48
CA ILE A 76 15.36 -4.83 -20.45
C ILE A 76 16.57 -5.70 -20.08
N GLU A 77 16.43 -7.02 -20.06
CA GLU A 77 17.52 -7.97 -19.77
C GLU A 77 18.71 -7.86 -20.72
N LYS A 78 18.50 -7.37 -21.95
CA LYS A 78 19.56 -7.18 -22.95
C LYS A 78 20.43 -5.94 -22.68
N ILE A 79 20.03 -5.08 -21.74
CA ILE A 79 20.71 -3.82 -21.44
C ILE A 79 21.80 -4.07 -20.40
N PRO A 80 23.04 -3.62 -20.61
CA PRO A 80 24.08 -3.68 -19.58
C PRO A 80 23.62 -2.98 -18.28
N GLU A 81 23.96 -3.55 -17.14
CA GLU A 81 23.45 -3.14 -15.84
C GLU A 81 23.70 -1.65 -15.53
N ALA A 82 24.92 -1.17 -15.75
CA ALA A 82 25.26 0.25 -15.51
C ALA A 82 24.39 1.19 -16.36
N LYS A 83 24.18 0.84 -17.65
CA LYS A 83 23.33 1.61 -18.55
C LYS A 83 21.85 1.54 -18.13
N PHE A 84 21.40 0.38 -17.65
CA PHE A 84 20.04 0.23 -17.08
C PHE A 84 19.80 1.17 -15.93
N VAL A 85 20.71 1.20 -14.93
CA VAL A 85 20.62 2.10 -13.76
C VAL A 85 20.58 3.57 -14.20
N GLU A 86 21.45 3.98 -15.14
CA GLU A 86 21.47 5.33 -15.70
C GLU A 86 20.11 5.70 -16.36
N ILE A 87 19.52 4.81 -17.15
CA ILE A 87 18.23 5.03 -17.80
C ILE A 87 17.12 5.23 -16.75
N VAL A 88 17.09 4.40 -15.69
CA VAL A 88 16.08 4.53 -14.64
C VAL A 88 16.23 5.84 -13.88
N ARG A 89 17.48 6.24 -13.54
CA ARG A 89 17.75 7.56 -12.91
C ARG A 89 17.27 8.72 -13.78
N LYS A 90 17.60 8.72 -15.06
CA LYS A 90 17.11 9.75 -16.01
C LYS A 90 15.58 9.80 -16.05
N LYS A 91 14.93 8.63 -16.08
CA LYS A 91 13.45 8.57 -16.04
C LYS A 91 12.86 9.12 -14.74
N LEU A 92 13.46 8.87 -13.59
CA LEU A 92 13.03 9.42 -12.29
C LEU A 92 13.23 10.94 -12.21
N GLN A 93 14.29 11.46 -12.81
CA GLN A 93 14.59 12.90 -12.82
C GLN A 93 13.65 13.69 -13.73
N TRP A 94 13.28 13.14 -14.87
CA TRP A 94 12.44 13.76 -15.91
C TRP A 94 11.29 12.81 -16.27
N TYR A 95 10.43 12.54 -15.28
CA TYR A 95 9.40 11.54 -15.45
C TYR A 95 8.29 12.00 -16.38
N LYS A 96 8.14 11.26 -17.49
CA LYS A 96 7.00 11.36 -18.40
C LYS A 96 6.47 9.95 -18.65
N PRO A 97 5.32 9.59 -18.05
CA PRO A 97 4.76 8.26 -18.22
C PRO A 97 4.36 8.01 -19.67
N LYS A 98 4.53 6.79 -20.15
CA LYS A 98 3.87 6.34 -21.36
C LYS A 98 2.40 6.09 -21.08
N ALA A 99 1.60 6.10 -22.15
CA ALA A 99 0.18 5.77 -22.04
C ALA A 99 0.01 4.34 -21.51
N VAL A 100 -0.99 4.17 -20.66
CA VAL A 100 -1.37 2.87 -20.10
C VAL A 100 -2.26 2.15 -21.11
N ARG A 101 -1.90 0.92 -21.48
CA ARG A 101 -2.73 0.09 -22.36
C ARG A 101 -3.88 -0.53 -21.58
N ARG A 102 -5.11 -0.23 -21.94
CA ARG A 102 -6.32 -0.82 -21.34
C ARG A 102 -6.59 -2.18 -21.96
N VAL A 103 -6.88 -3.16 -21.12
CA VAL A 103 -7.42 -4.46 -21.50
C VAL A 103 -8.64 -4.76 -20.64
N GLU A 104 -9.58 -5.53 -21.18
CA GLU A 104 -10.79 -5.94 -20.47
C GLU A 104 -10.69 -7.43 -20.16
N ILE A 105 -10.80 -7.77 -18.87
CA ILE A 105 -10.74 -9.16 -18.38
C ILE A 105 -12.14 -9.61 -17.97
N PRO A 106 -12.65 -10.73 -18.49
CA PRO A 106 -13.94 -11.25 -18.08
C PRO A 106 -13.93 -11.65 -16.60
N LYS A 107 -14.99 -11.25 -15.87
CA LYS A 107 -15.27 -11.73 -14.52
C LYS A 107 -16.15 -12.97 -14.57
N PRO A 108 -16.17 -13.81 -13.49
CA PRO A 108 -17.06 -14.99 -13.43
C PRO A 108 -18.56 -14.66 -13.62
N ASN A 109 -18.98 -13.43 -13.32
CA ASN A 109 -20.35 -12.96 -13.49
C ASN A 109 -20.66 -12.35 -14.89
N GLY A 110 -19.79 -12.58 -15.88
CA GLY A 110 -19.93 -12.08 -17.24
C GLY A 110 -19.61 -10.59 -17.45
N LYS A 111 -19.38 -9.82 -16.39
CA LYS A 111 -18.95 -8.42 -16.50
C LYS A 111 -17.48 -8.31 -16.85
N LEU A 112 -17.08 -7.26 -17.54
CA LEU A 112 -15.67 -6.95 -17.82
C LEU A 112 -15.03 -6.18 -16.68
N ARG A 113 -13.77 -6.53 -16.39
CA ARG A 113 -12.91 -5.76 -15.48
C ARG A 113 -11.87 -5.01 -16.31
N PRO A 114 -11.88 -3.67 -16.30
CA PRO A 114 -10.86 -2.90 -16.96
C PRO A 114 -9.52 -3.02 -16.20
N LEU A 115 -8.46 -3.45 -16.89
CA LEU A 115 -7.10 -3.52 -16.35
C LEU A 115 -6.19 -2.61 -17.17
N GLY A 116 -5.44 -1.75 -16.52
CA GLY A 116 -4.41 -0.93 -17.15
C GLY A 116 -3.05 -1.62 -17.10
N ILE A 117 -2.35 -1.69 -18.21
CA ILE A 117 -1.01 -2.26 -18.30
C ILE A 117 -0.02 -1.13 -18.61
N PRO A 118 0.71 -0.60 -17.60
CA PRO A 118 1.76 0.39 -17.81
C PRO A 118 2.92 -0.19 -18.61
N ALA A 119 3.68 0.65 -19.30
CA ALA A 119 4.93 0.25 -19.96
C ALA A 119 5.91 -0.36 -18.93
N ILE A 120 6.78 -1.26 -19.38
CA ILE A 120 7.69 -1.97 -18.47
C ILE A 120 8.62 -1.01 -17.70
N TRP A 121 9.08 0.05 -18.34
CA TRP A 121 9.89 1.09 -17.71
C TRP A 121 9.12 1.85 -16.61
N ASP A 122 7.84 2.15 -16.85
CA ASP A 122 7.00 2.81 -15.84
C ASP A 122 6.74 1.89 -14.64
N ARG A 123 6.61 0.58 -14.87
CA ARG A 123 6.51 -0.39 -13.78
C ARG A 123 7.78 -0.43 -12.93
N ILE A 124 8.97 -0.36 -13.54
CA ILE A 124 10.24 -0.30 -12.81
C ILE A 124 10.32 0.97 -11.96
N VAL A 125 9.97 2.13 -12.54
CA VAL A 125 9.93 3.42 -11.81
C VAL A 125 8.93 3.36 -10.65
N GLN A 126 7.72 2.83 -10.88
CA GLN A 126 6.73 2.64 -9.83
C GLN A 126 7.22 1.72 -8.72
N GLN A 127 7.94 0.66 -9.07
CA GLN A 127 8.52 -0.28 -8.10
C GLN A 127 9.62 0.37 -7.26
N CYS A 128 10.49 1.21 -7.86
CA CYS A 128 11.49 1.97 -7.12
C CYS A 128 10.85 2.88 -6.05
N ILE A 129 9.75 3.53 -6.42
CA ILE A 129 9.01 4.40 -5.50
C ILE A 129 8.28 3.58 -4.42
N LEU A 130 7.63 2.48 -4.81
CA LEU A 130 6.90 1.60 -3.88
C LEU A 130 7.81 1.13 -2.74
N GLN A 131 9.00 0.63 -3.04
CA GLN A 131 9.92 0.07 -2.06
C GLN A 131 10.32 1.05 -0.95
N ILE A 132 10.43 2.33 -1.29
CA ILE A 132 10.78 3.39 -0.33
C ILE A 132 9.55 3.93 0.40
N LEU A 133 8.40 4.05 -0.28
CA LEU A 133 7.18 4.58 0.36
C LEU A 133 6.47 3.55 1.24
N GLU A 134 6.55 2.27 0.91
CA GLU A 134 5.83 1.21 1.63
C GLU A 134 6.14 1.21 3.13
N PRO A 135 7.40 1.17 3.61
CA PRO A 135 7.68 1.19 5.04
C PRO A 135 7.22 2.49 5.72
N ILE A 136 7.30 3.64 5.05
CA ILE A 136 6.83 4.93 5.58
C ILE A 136 5.32 4.87 5.81
N CYS A 137 4.57 4.34 4.84
CA CYS A 137 3.11 4.24 4.90
C CYS A 137 2.66 3.16 5.89
N GLU A 138 3.34 2.00 5.91
CA GLU A 138 3.02 0.89 6.82
C GLU A 138 3.06 1.31 8.31
N ALA A 139 3.98 2.20 8.69
CA ALA A 139 4.06 2.75 10.04
C ALA A 139 2.87 3.65 10.42
N LYS A 140 2.06 4.08 9.44
CA LYS A 140 0.89 4.96 9.63
C LYS A 140 -0.45 4.24 9.46
N PHE A 141 -0.45 3.08 8.85
CA PHE A 141 -1.68 2.34 8.58
C PHE A 141 -2.22 1.64 9.83
N SER A 142 -3.53 1.64 9.94
CA SER A 142 -4.21 0.92 11.01
C SER A 142 -4.02 -0.60 10.89
N ASP A 143 -3.96 -1.28 12.05
CA ASP A 143 -3.96 -2.74 12.13
C ASP A 143 -5.27 -3.39 11.65
N ARG A 144 -6.31 -2.60 11.47
CA ARG A 144 -7.62 -3.04 10.96
C ARG A 144 -7.69 -3.10 9.43
N SER A 145 -6.70 -2.55 8.75
CA SER A 145 -6.57 -2.60 7.28
C SER A 145 -5.68 -3.77 6.87
N ASN A 146 -6.19 -4.67 6.03
CA ASN A 146 -5.52 -5.93 5.68
C ASN A 146 -5.24 -6.10 4.17
N GLY A 147 -5.86 -5.32 3.29
CA GLY A 147 -5.70 -5.47 1.84
C GLY A 147 -4.44 -4.83 1.28
N PHE A 148 -3.76 -5.50 0.36
CA PHE A 148 -2.56 -5.01 -0.33
C PHE A 148 -1.42 -4.55 0.59
N ARG A 149 -1.26 -5.19 1.73
CA ARG A 149 -0.20 -4.87 2.70
C ARG A 149 0.75 -6.05 2.88
N PRO A 150 2.04 -5.80 3.12
CA PRO A 150 2.98 -6.87 3.42
C PRO A 150 2.56 -7.64 4.68
N ASN A 151 2.72 -8.97 4.64
CA ASN A 151 2.40 -9.89 5.74
C ASN A 151 0.94 -9.85 6.21
N ARG A 152 0.01 -9.34 5.39
CA ARG A 152 -1.44 -9.34 5.64
C ARG A 152 -2.18 -9.98 4.48
N SER A 153 -3.33 -10.57 4.79
CA SER A 153 -4.11 -11.33 3.83
C SER A 153 -5.61 -11.26 4.11
N ALA A 154 -6.42 -11.84 3.25
CA ALA A 154 -7.87 -11.97 3.47
C ALA A 154 -8.18 -12.82 4.71
N GLU A 155 -7.38 -13.86 4.97
CA GLU A 155 -7.53 -14.73 6.15
C GLU A 155 -7.32 -13.95 7.44
N HIS A 156 -6.37 -13.00 7.49
CA HIS A 156 -6.19 -12.12 8.63
C HIS A 156 -7.41 -11.21 8.85
N ALA A 157 -8.00 -10.68 7.77
CA ALA A 157 -9.22 -9.88 7.87
C ALA A 157 -10.39 -10.70 8.40
N ILE A 158 -10.58 -11.94 7.88
CA ILE A 158 -11.63 -12.86 8.32
C ILE A 158 -11.44 -13.23 9.81
N ALA A 159 -10.21 -13.53 10.22
CA ALA A 159 -9.91 -13.87 11.62
C ALA A 159 -10.21 -12.69 12.57
N GLN A 160 -9.89 -11.46 12.16
CA GLN A 160 -10.24 -10.26 12.95
C GLN A 160 -11.76 -10.06 13.03
N ALA A 161 -12.49 -10.17 11.91
CA ALA A 161 -13.94 -10.05 11.90
C ALA A 161 -14.59 -11.12 12.79
N TYR A 162 -14.16 -12.37 12.65
CA TYR A 162 -14.65 -13.47 13.47
C TYR A 162 -14.41 -13.24 14.97
N ALA A 163 -13.21 -12.76 15.34
CA ALA A 163 -12.91 -12.43 16.75
C ALA A 163 -13.81 -11.33 17.33
N PHE A 164 -14.25 -10.37 16.50
CA PHE A 164 -15.21 -9.35 16.95
C PHE A 164 -16.63 -9.90 17.07
N MET A 165 -17.09 -10.67 16.10
CA MET A 165 -18.42 -11.30 16.11
C MET A 165 -18.61 -12.29 17.28
N GLN A 166 -17.52 -12.89 17.78
CA GLN A 166 -17.57 -13.77 18.96
C GLN A 166 -17.77 -13.02 20.28
N LYS A 167 -17.68 -11.69 20.33
CA LYS A 167 -17.99 -10.94 21.53
C LYS A 167 -19.49 -11.02 21.79
N SER A 168 -19.87 -11.41 23.00
CA SER A 168 -21.25 -11.74 23.38
C SER A 168 -22.29 -10.61 23.22
N HIS A 169 -21.86 -9.39 22.96
CA HIS A 169 -22.72 -8.22 22.81
C HIS A 169 -22.65 -7.57 21.42
N MET A 170 -21.96 -8.18 20.47
CA MET A 170 -21.89 -7.72 19.07
C MET A 170 -22.98 -8.42 18.26
N HIS A 171 -24.04 -7.70 17.93
CA HIS A 171 -25.24 -8.26 17.28
C HIS A 171 -25.45 -7.75 15.86
N PHE A 172 -24.87 -6.59 15.52
CA PHE A 172 -25.05 -5.97 14.22
C PHE A 172 -23.76 -5.95 13.42
N VAL A 173 -23.90 -6.13 12.12
CA VAL A 173 -22.81 -6.07 11.14
C VAL A 173 -23.22 -5.11 10.03
N VAL A 174 -22.38 -4.13 9.77
CA VAL A 174 -22.54 -3.20 8.65
C VAL A 174 -21.41 -3.45 7.65
N ASP A 175 -21.75 -3.91 6.45
CA ASP A 175 -20.83 -4.09 5.34
C ASP A 175 -20.94 -2.90 4.39
N ILE A 176 -19.79 -2.26 4.11
CA ILE A 176 -19.68 -1.13 3.21
C ILE A 176 -18.73 -1.49 2.08
N ASP A 177 -19.16 -1.38 0.82
CA ASP A 177 -18.28 -1.48 -0.36
C ASP A 177 -18.31 -0.19 -1.16
N ILE A 178 -17.13 0.35 -1.45
CA ILE A 178 -16.99 1.60 -2.20
C ILE A 178 -16.97 1.29 -3.70
N LYS A 179 -18.10 1.51 -4.35
CA LYS A 179 -18.26 1.28 -5.79
C LYS A 179 -17.24 2.05 -6.63
N GLY A 180 -16.51 1.32 -7.45
CA GLY A 180 -15.54 1.93 -8.38
C GLY A 180 -14.43 2.71 -7.69
N PHE A 181 -14.00 2.28 -6.50
CA PHE A 181 -13.07 3.02 -5.65
C PHE A 181 -11.82 3.49 -6.41
N PHE A 182 -11.12 2.59 -7.10
CA PHE A 182 -9.89 2.92 -7.85
C PHE A 182 -10.12 3.98 -8.93
N ASP A 183 -11.28 3.98 -9.57
CA ASP A 183 -11.61 4.90 -10.67
C ASP A 183 -12.04 6.30 -10.17
N ASN A 184 -12.31 6.43 -8.85
CA ASN A 184 -12.84 7.65 -8.25
C ASN A 184 -11.89 8.36 -7.28
N VAL A 185 -10.65 7.90 -7.11
CA VAL A 185 -9.64 8.54 -6.26
C VAL A 185 -9.36 9.97 -6.76
N ASN A 186 -9.59 10.97 -5.92
CA ASN A 186 -9.26 12.35 -6.22
C ASN A 186 -7.76 12.59 -6.09
N HIS A 187 -7.10 12.98 -7.19
CA HIS A 187 -5.64 13.16 -7.24
C HIS A 187 -5.15 14.21 -6.25
N SER A 188 -5.84 15.36 -6.16
CA SER A 188 -5.45 16.45 -5.26
C SER A 188 -5.59 16.06 -3.79
N LYS A 189 -6.68 15.33 -3.45
CA LYS A 189 -6.89 14.81 -2.09
C LYS A 189 -5.80 13.79 -1.72
N LEU A 190 -5.50 12.85 -2.60
CA LEU A 190 -4.44 11.86 -2.39
C LEU A 190 -3.09 12.52 -2.10
N ILE A 191 -2.69 13.53 -2.90
CA ILE A 191 -1.43 14.25 -2.69
C ILE A 191 -1.41 14.97 -1.33
N LYS A 192 -2.53 15.58 -0.91
CA LYS A 192 -2.65 16.18 0.43
C LYS A 192 -2.52 15.12 1.54
N GLN A 193 -3.14 13.96 1.36
CA GLN A 193 -3.04 12.86 2.31
C GLN A 193 -1.61 12.31 2.42
N MET A 194 -0.89 12.19 1.29
CA MET A 194 0.54 11.85 1.30
C MET A 194 1.36 12.87 2.07
N TRP A 195 1.08 14.15 1.86
CA TRP A 195 1.73 15.24 2.60
C TRP A 195 1.48 15.13 4.12
N ASN A 196 0.24 14.86 4.51
CA ASN A 196 -0.19 14.76 5.92
C ASN A 196 0.43 13.57 6.65
N ILE A 197 0.68 12.44 5.98
CA ILE A 197 1.35 11.29 6.58
C ILE A 197 2.88 11.45 6.65
N GLY A 198 3.42 12.59 6.17
CA GLY A 198 4.83 12.96 6.28
C GLY A 198 5.65 12.82 4.99
N ILE A 199 5.04 12.45 3.86
CA ILE A 199 5.72 12.37 2.55
C ILE A 199 5.68 13.77 1.91
N GLN A 200 6.71 14.58 2.15
CA GLN A 200 6.76 15.99 1.74
C GLN A 200 7.83 16.31 0.70
N ASP A 201 8.42 15.30 0.07
CA ASP A 201 9.31 15.46 -1.08
C ASP A 201 8.52 15.94 -2.31
N LYS A 202 8.67 17.23 -2.63
CA LYS A 202 7.92 17.89 -3.72
C LYS A 202 8.21 17.26 -5.07
N LYS A 203 9.47 16.85 -5.33
CA LYS A 203 9.85 16.20 -6.59
C LYS A 203 9.17 14.85 -6.74
N LEU A 204 9.18 14.04 -5.70
CA LEU A 204 8.47 12.76 -5.67
C LEU A 204 6.96 12.94 -5.89
N LEU A 205 6.35 13.90 -5.20
CA LEU A 205 4.90 14.18 -5.36
C LEU A 205 4.56 14.65 -6.78
N CYS A 206 5.46 15.38 -7.46
CA CYS A 206 5.29 15.71 -8.88
C CYS A 206 5.36 14.46 -9.76
N VAL A 207 6.31 13.56 -9.53
CA VAL A 207 6.40 12.28 -10.26
C VAL A 207 5.10 11.47 -10.09
N ILE A 208 4.57 11.37 -8.87
CA ILE A 208 3.31 10.65 -8.60
C ILE A 208 2.11 11.32 -9.30
N LYS A 209 2.05 12.66 -9.32
CA LYS A 209 1.01 13.39 -10.07
C LYS A 209 1.03 13.05 -11.57
N GLU A 210 2.22 13.01 -12.17
CA GLU A 210 2.35 12.62 -13.57
C GLU A 210 1.94 11.17 -13.82
N MET A 211 2.28 10.24 -12.91
CA MET A 211 1.80 8.84 -12.97
C MET A 211 0.27 8.76 -12.97
N LEU A 212 -0.38 9.53 -12.10
CA LEU A 212 -1.84 9.53 -11.98
C LEU A 212 -2.54 10.10 -13.22
N LYS A 213 -1.87 11.00 -13.94
CA LYS A 213 -2.37 11.64 -15.17
C LYS A 213 -1.98 10.89 -16.44
N ALA A 214 -1.27 9.76 -16.34
CA ALA A 214 -0.86 9.00 -17.51
C ALA A 214 -2.04 8.71 -18.44
N PRO A 215 -1.94 9.00 -19.75
CA PRO A 215 -3.00 8.71 -20.69
C PRO A 215 -3.35 7.23 -20.72
N ILE A 216 -4.60 6.90 -21.00
CA ILE A 216 -5.08 5.51 -21.10
C ILE A 216 -5.56 5.27 -22.52
N VAL A 217 -4.94 4.31 -23.20
CA VAL A 217 -5.36 3.89 -24.55
C VAL A 217 -6.32 2.72 -24.41
N LEU A 218 -7.53 2.90 -24.92
CA LEU A 218 -8.60 1.89 -24.91
C LEU A 218 -8.40 0.83 -26.01
N PRO A 219 -9.09 -0.32 -25.92
CA PRO A 219 -9.01 -1.37 -26.96
C PRO A 219 -9.43 -0.90 -28.35
N ASN A 220 -10.31 0.10 -28.46
CA ASN A 220 -10.73 0.71 -29.72
C ASN A 220 -9.75 1.75 -30.30
N GLY A 221 -8.64 2.02 -29.59
CA GLY A 221 -7.62 2.99 -29.98
C GLY A 221 -7.80 4.41 -29.42
N ASP A 222 -8.95 4.72 -28.83
CA ASP A 222 -9.21 6.03 -28.22
C ASP A 222 -8.29 6.25 -27.00
N THR A 223 -7.94 7.51 -26.75
CA THR A 223 -7.10 7.91 -25.62
C THR A 223 -7.90 8.74 -24.61
N ILE A 224 -7.90 8.31 -23.36
CA ILE A 224 -8.52 9.02 -22.24
C ILE A 224 -7.43 9.66 -21.37
N TYR A 225 -7.66 10.91 -20.95
CA TYR A 225 -6.82 11.66 -20.02
C TYR A 225 -7.51 11.68 -18.64
N PRO A 226 -7.06 10.86 -17.67
CA PRO A 226 -7.74 10.71 -16.40
C PRO A 226 -7.58 11.97 -15.53
N GLN A 227 -8.71 12.50 -15.03
CA GLN A 227 -8.75 13.60 -14.06
C GLN A 227 -8.84 13.08 -12.60
N LYS A 228 -9.18 11.81 -12.42
CA LYS A 228 -9.32 11.09 -11.16
C LYS A 228 -9.00 9.61 -11.36
N GLY A 229 -8.87 8.89 -10.27
CA GLY A 229 -8.62 7.46 -10.27
C GLY A 229 -7.12 7.10 -10.23
N THR A 230 -6.87 5.85 -9.87
CA THR A 230 -5.56 5.22 -9.96
C THR A 230 -5.63 4.10 -10.99
N PRO A 231 -4.64 3.94 -11.88
CA PRO A 231 -4.69 2.90 -12.91
C PRO A 231 -4.80 1.51 -12.26
N GLN A 232 -5.92 0.80 -12.51
CA GLN A 232 -6.03 -0.60 -12.09
C GLN A 232 -4.97 -1.43 -12.82
N GLY A 233 -4.01 -2.01 -12.06
CA GLY A 233 -2.86 -2.73 -12.59
C GLY A 233 -1.53 -1.95 -12.52
N GLY A 234 -1.55 -0.70 -12.06
CA GLY A 234 -0.33 0.02 -11.66
C GLY A 234 0.29 -0.58 -10.40
N ILE A 235 1.61 -0.67 -10.35
CA ILE A 235 2.37 -1.24 -9.22
C ILE A 235 2.13 -0.44 -7.92
N LEU A 236 2.07 0.89 -8.04
CA LEU A 236 1.90 1.80 -6.90
C LEU A 236 0.43 1.96 -6.47
N SER A 237 -0.53 1.64 -7.34
CA SER A 237 -1.95 1.89 -7.09
C SER A 237 -2.50 1.27 -5.80
N PRO A 238 -2.12 0.05 -5.38
CA PRO A 238 -2.54 -0.53 -4.12
C PRO A 238 -2.12 0.29 -2.89
N LEU A 239 -0.87 0.76 -2.85
CA LEU A 239 -0.37 1.61 -1.77
C LEU A 239 -1.11 2.95 -1.72
N LEU A 240 -1.27 3.61 -2.88
CA LEU A 240 -2.00 4.89 -2.98
C LEU A 240 -3.46 4.75 -2.51
N SER A 241 -4.09 3.63 -2.81
CA SER A 241 -5.45 3.30 -2.35
C SER A 241 -5.53 3.18 -0.83
N ASN A 242 -4.56 2.52 -0.20
CA ASN A 242 -4.49 2.44 1.25
C ASN A 242 -4.24 3.79 1.91
N ILE A 243 -3.44 4.68 1.29
CA ILE A 243 -3.25 6.06 1.77
C ILE A 243 -4.58 6.82 1.78
N VAL A 244 -5.39 6.69 0.71
CA VAL A 244 -6.70 7.36 0.63
C VAL A 244 -7.65 6.90 1.73
N LEU A 245 -7.70 5.60 2.01
CA LEU A 245 -8.61 5.03 2.99
C LEU A 245 -8.10 5.13 4.43
N ASN A 246 -6.83 5.44 4.64
CA ASN A 246 -6.24 5.51 5.97
C ASN A 246 -6.93 6.56 6.89
N GLU A 247 -7.36 7.71 6.33
CA GLU A 247 -8.10 8.71 7.11
C GLU A 247 -9.45 8.16 7.59
N LEU A 248 -10.15 7.40 6.75
CA LEU A 248 -11.41 6.76 7.11
C LEU A 248 -11.18 5.68 8.19
N ASP A 249 -10.14 4.86 8.04
CA ASP A 249 -9.79 3.84 9.04
C ASP A 249 -9.59 4.49 10.42
N TRP A 250 -8.77 5.53 10.49
CA TRP A 250 -8.48 6.22 11.76
C TRP A 250 -9.69 6.99 12.30
N TRP A 251 -10.55 7.54 11.42
CA TRP A 251 -11.78 8.18 11.86
C TRP A 251 -12.72 7.17 12.53
N ILE A 252 -12.98 6.01 11.94
CA ILE A 252 -13.83 4.97 12.53
C ILE A 252 -13.23 4.50 13.87
N ILE A 253 -11.92 4.21 13.88
CA ILE A 253 -11.22 3.77 15.09
C ILE A 253 -11.28 4.81 16.21
N SER A 254 -11.28 6.11 15.87
CA SER A 254 -11.39 7.19 16.84
C SER A 254 -12.76 7.27 17.53
N GLN A 255 -13.81 6.70 16.92
CA GLN A 255 -15.15 6.74 17.48
C GLN A 255 -15.28 5.82 18.71
N TRP A 256 -14.47 4.78 18.81
CA TRP A 256 -14.49 3.84 19.93
C TRP A 256 -13.07 3.42 20.40
N GLU A 257 -12.33 2.72 19.57
CA GLU A 257 -11.08 2.03 19.99
C GLU A 257 -10.00 3.01 20.51
N LYS A 258 -9.94 4.21 19.96
CA LYS A 258 -8.99 5.28 20.33
C LYS A 258 -9.62 6.46 21.04
N GLN A 259 -10.91 6.35 21.41
CA GLN A 259 -11.57 7.40 22.16
C GLN A 259 -10.88 7.60 23.52
N PRO A 260 -10.49 8.84 23.88
CA PRO A 260 -9.92 9.11 25.20
C PRO A 260 -10.96 8.93 26.28
N ALA A 261 -10.65 8.13 27.30
CA ALA A 261 -11.51 8.00 28.47
C ALA A 261 -11.20 9.11 29.47
N HIS A 262 -12.11 10.06 29.64
CA HIS A 262 -11.99 11.06 30.69
C HIS A 262 -12.06 10.38 32.07
N ASN A 263 -11.12 10.73 32.95
CA ASN A 263 -11.07 10.27 34.36
C ASN A 263 -10.75 8.76 34.55
N VAL A 264 -10.30 8.03 33.57
CA VAL A 264 -9.88 6.64 33.72
C VAL A 264 -8.36 6.54 33.46
N ARG A 265 -7.61 6.12 34.49
CA ARG A 265 -6.17 5.83 34.34
C ARG A 265 -5.99 4.47 33.66
N ASP A 266 -5.12 4.41 32.68
CA ASP A 266 -4.72 3.15 32.07
C ASP A 266 -4.06 2.25 33.13
N HIS A 267 -4.53 1.01 33.23
CA HIS A 267 -3.91 0.01 34.09
C HIS A 267 -2.78 -0.69 33.31
N ILE A 268 -1.54 -0.48 33.76
CA ILE A 268 -0.40 -1.17 33.19
C ILE A 268 -0.25 -2.51 33.93
N THR A 269 -0.30 -3.62 33.19
CA THR A 269 -0.12 -4.97 33.72
C THR A 269 1.33 -5.19 34.15
N LYS A 270 1.60 -6.26 34.92
CA LYS A 270 2.97 -6.66 35.32
C LYS A 270 3.89 -6.93 34.11
N THR A 271 3.32 -7.22 32.94
CA THR A 271 4.04 -7.44 31.67
C THR A 271 4.20 -6.18 30.82
N GLY A 272 3.80 -4.99 31.34
CA GLY A 272 3.88 -3.72 30.62
C GLY A 272 2.74 -3.47 29.61
N ALA A 273 1.77 -4.37 29.48
CA ALA A 273 0.63 -4.17 28.60
C ALA A 273 -0.41 -3.21 29.21
N ILE A 274 -0.98 -2.33 28.38
CA ILE A 274 -2.04 -1.40 28.81
C ILE A 274 -3.39 -2.13 28.81
N HIS A 275 -4.01 -2.25 29.97
CA HIS A 275 -5.33 -2.85 30.12
C HIS A 275 -6.43 -1.78 30.12
N ARG A 276 -7.28 -1.74 29.09
CA ARG A 276 -8.31 -0.72 28.89
C ARG A 276 -9.71 -1.13 29.38
N GLY A 277 -9.88 -2.22 30.10
CA GLY A 277 -11.19 -2.72 30.53
C GLY A 277 -12.03 -1.66 31.25
N ARG A 278 -11.44 -0.90 32.18
CA ARG A 278 -12.15 0.18 32.89
C ARG A 278 -12.56 1.34 31.98
N ALA A 279 -11.76 1.64 30.95
CA ALA A 279 -12.09 2.66 29.97
C ALA A 279 -13.31 2.22 29.12
N TYR A 280 -13.35 0.99 28.68
CA TYR A 280 -14.48 0.43 27.92
C TYR A 280 -15.77 0.39 28.78
N ASP A 281 -15.68 0.05 30.04
CA ASP A 281 -16.85 0.11 30.94
C ASP A 281 -17.37 1.54 31.15
N ALA A 282 -16.48 2.52 31.23
CA ALA A 282 -16.85 3.93 31.29
C ALA A 282 -17.53 4.40 29.98
N PHE A 283 -17.03 3.96 28.81
CA PHE A 283 -17.64 4.29 27.52
C PHE A 283 -19.04 3.67 27.37
N ARG A 284 -19.22 2.41 27.72
CA ARG A 284 -20.53 1.76 27.71
C ARG A 284 -21.57 2.50 28.59
N LYS A 285 -21.13 3.04 29.74
CA LYS A 285 -21.97 3.87 30.64
C LYS A 285 -22.22 5.26 30.07
N SER A 286 -21.39 5.78 29.17
CA SER A 286 -21.54 7.13 28.59
C SER A 286 -22.49 7.21 27.40
N GLY A 287 -23.12 6.11 26.98
CA GLY A 287 -23.97 6.06 25.80
C GLY A 287 -23.21 5.98 24.46
N LEU A 288 -21.86 5.95 24.46
CA LEU A 288 -21.09 5.66 23.27
C LEU A 288 -21.29 4.20 22.83
N LYS A 289 -21.51 3.98 21.54
CA LYS A 289 -21.66 2.63 20.99
C LYS A 289 -20.30 2.02 20.70
N GLU A 290 -20.10 0.80 21.18
CA GLU A 290 -18.92 0.01 20.85
C GLU A 290 -18.97 -0.33 19.36
N MET A 291 -17.88 -0.05 18.61
CA MET A 291 -17.76 -0.43 17.21
C MET A 291 -16.35 -0.90 16.91
N HIS A 292 -16.24 -1.94 16.09
CA HIS A 292 -14.98 -2.47 15.60
C HIS A 292 -15.04 -2.62 14.10
N MET A 293 -13.98 -2.22 13.42
CA MET A 293 -13.92 -2.33 11.97
C MET A 293 -12.84 -3.33 11.53
N VAL A 294 -13.06 -3.93 10.38
CA VAL A 294 -12.05 -4.66 9.62
C VAL A 294 -12.17 -4.23 8.17
N ARG A 295 -11.07 -3.85 7.54
CA ARG A 295 -11.06 -3.49 6.13
C ARG A 295 -10.18 -4.42 5.30
N TYR A 296 -10.73 -4.86 4.17
CA TYR A 296 -9.99 -5.53 3.12
C TYR A 296 -10.24 -4.82 1.79
N LEU A 297 -9.25 -4.04 1.31
CA LEU A 297 -9.39 -3.14 0.15
C LEU A 297 -10.50 -2.09 0.38
N SER A 298 -11.49 -2.04 -0.51
CA SER A 298 -12.67 -1.16 -0.43
C SER A 298 -13.81 -1.73 0.41
N LEU A 299 -13.73 -3.00 0.81
CA LEU A 299 -14.72 -3.65 1.65
C LEU A 299 -14.41 -3.39 3.12
N ILE A 300 -15.35 -2.79 3.82
CA ILE A 300 -15.26 -2.43 5.24
C ILE A 300 -16.37 -3.16 5.98
N HIS A 301 -16.01 -3.88 7.01
CA HIS A 301 -16.89 -4.59 7.92
C HIS A 301 -16.86 -3.90 9.28
N ILE A 302 -18.01 -3.49 9.80
CA ILE A 302 -18.16 -2.86 11.10
C ILE A 302 -19.07 -3.71 11.95
N SER A 303 -18.61 -4.11 13.13
CA SER A 303 -19.41 -4.84 14.14
C SER A 303 -19.84 -3.87 15.23
N GLU A 304 -21.12 -3.92 15.59
CA GLU A 304 -21.77 -3.08 16.62
C GLU A 304 -22.55 -3.94 17.63
N PRO A 305 -22.77 -3.44 18.87
CA PRO A 305 -23.57 -4.12 19.90
C PRO A 305 -25.03 -4.32 19.51
#